data_7b5b44f639f7963c5babb030de22ac0e
#
_entry.id   7b5b44f639f7963c5babb030de22ac0e
#
_cell.length_a   1.000
_cell.length_b   1.000
_cell.length_c   1.000
_cell.angle_alpha   90.00
_cell.angle_beta   90.00
_cell.angle_gamma   90.00
#
_symmetry.space_group_name_H-M   'P 1'
#
loop_
_entity.id
_entity.type
_entity.pdbx_description
1 polymer ?
#
loop_
_entity_poly.entity_id
_entity_poly.type
_entity_poly.pdbx_seq_one_letter_code
_entity_poly.pdbx_strand_id
1 'polypeptide(L)' 'MNNNLSNFKKYDALQAKQKALYEKVLPYLIKADNIKRSLGTVRMLLNIYDTLEKEAEADALRPIFKKMRNQ' A
#
# COMPACT_ATOMS: atom_id res chain seq x y z
N MET A 1 2.33 2.99 -32.92
CA MET A 1 1.89 4.24 -32.30
C MET A 1 0.66 4.02 -31.50
N ASN A 2 -0.36 3.43 -32.07
CA ASN A 2 -1.60 3.16 -31.35
C ASN A 2 -1.41 2.17 -30.22
N ASN A 3 -0.37 1.37 -30.30
CA ASN A 3 -0.09 0.36 -29.27
C ASN A 3 0.21 0.97 -27.91
N ASN A 4 0.78 2.18 -27.89
CA ASN A 4 1.10 2.85 -26.64
C ASN A 4 -0.16 3.22 -25.86
N LEU A 5 -1.18 3.69 -26.56
CA LEU A 5 -2.46 4.03 -25.96
C LEU A 5 -3.18 2.80 -25.40
N SER A 6 -3.12 1.70 -26.16
CA SER A 6 -3.73 0.45 -25.75
C SER A 6 -3.06 -0.11 -24.48
N ASN A 7 -1.73 -0.08 -24.47
CA ASN A 7 -0.96 -0.53 -23.31
C ASN A 7 -1.23 0.31 -22.08
N PHE A 8 -1.39 1.61 -22.28
CA PHE A 8 -1.67 2.53 -21.19
C PHE A 8 -3.01 2.24 -20.54
N LYS A 9 -4.03 1.98 -21.34
CA LYS A 9 -5.36 1.64 -20.84
C LYS A 9 -5.35 0.32 -20.05
N LYS A 10 -4.60 -0.66 -20.53
CA LYS A 10 -4.46 -1.95 -19.86
C LYS A 10 -3.80 -1.75 -18.50
N TYR A 11 -2.77 -0.93 -18.45
CA TYR A 11 -2.05 -0.64 -17.23
C TYR A 11 -2.95 0.04 -16.19
N ASP A 12 -3.75 1.02 -16.62
CA ASP A 12 -4.68 1.70 -15.75
C ASP A 12 -5.74 0.76 -15.18
N ALA A 13 -6.26 -0.14 -15.98
CA ALA A 13 -7.24 -1.12 -15.53
C ALA A 13 -6.66 -2.05 -14.48
N LEU A 14 -5.42 -2.49 -14.67
CA LEU A 14 -4.73 -3.34 -13.70
C LEU A 14 -4.46 -2.59 -12.40
N GLN A 15 -4.07 -1.34 -12.47
CA GLN A 15 -3.86 -0.52 -11.29
C GLN A 15 -5.16 -0.32 -10.50
N ALA A 16 -6.27 -0.08 -11.20
CA ALA A 16 -7.56 0.08 -10.54
C ALA A 16 -7.97 -1.19 -9.79
N LYS A 17 -7.75 -2.36 -10.40
CA LYS A 17 -8.02 -3.64 -9.75
C LYS A 17 -7.13 -3.83 -8.53
N GLN A 18 -5.86 -3.47 -8.64
CA GLN A 18 -4.91 -3.60 -7.53
C GLN A 18 -5.31 -2.70 -6.37
N LYS A 19 -5.71 -1.46 -6.66
CA LYS A 19 -6.17 -0.54 -5.62
C LYS A 19 -7.40 -1.06 -4.90
N ALA A 20 -8.37 -1.58 -5.66
CA ALA A 20 -9.58 -2.15 -5.07
C ALA A 20 -9.26 -3.33 -4.16
N LEU A 21 -8.32 -4.18 -4.59
CA LEU A 21 -7.88 -5.32 -3.79
C LEU A 21 -7.20 -4.86 -2.51
N TYR A 22 -6.34 -3.85 -2.62
CA TYR A 22 -5.64 -3.29 -1.45
C TYR A 22 -6.62 -2.68 -0.45
N GLU A 23 -7.66 -2.01 -0.93
CA GLU A 23 -8.69 -1.45 -0.05
C GLU A 23 -9.41 -2.55 0.73
N LYS A 24 -9.63 -3.70 0.13
CA LYS A 24 -10.23 -4.85 0.81
C LYS A 24 -9.32 -5.46 1.85
N VAL A 25 -8.03 -5.51 1.57
CA VAL A 25 -7.04 -6.11 2.46
C VAL A 25 -6.69 -5.19 3.62
N LEU A 26 -6.77 -3.88 3.41
CA LEU A 26 -6.32 -2.88 4.37
C LEU A 26 -6.92 -3.07 5.77
N PRO A 27 -8.23 -3.28 5.94
CA PRO A 27 -8.80 -3.46 7.29
C PRO A 27 -8.21 -4.66 8.03
N TYR A 28 -7.90 -5.73 7.31
CA TYR A 28 -7.29 -6.92 7.91
C TYR A 28 -5.88 -6.64 8.38
N LEU A 29 -5.11 -5.88 7.60
CA LEU A 29 -3.74 -5.52 7.98
C LEU A 29 -3.71 -4.55 9.15
N ILE A 30 -4.64 -3.61 9.18
CA ILE A 30 -4.75 -2.68 10.32
C ILE A 30 -5.07 -3.47 11.59
N LYS A 31 -5.97 -4.43 11.50
CA LYS A 31 -6.32 -5.28 12.64
C LYS A 31 -5.14 -6.11 13.09
N ALA A 32 -4.40 -6.69 12.16
CA ALA A 32 -3.21 -7.47 12.46
C ALA A 32 -2.15 -6.61 13.13
N ASP A 33 -1.95 -5.39 12.65
CA ASP A 33 -1.00 -4.44 13.24
C ASP A 33 -1.39 -4.08 14.66
N ASN A 34 -2.69 -3.93 14.94
CA ASN A 34 -3.18 -3.61 16.28
C ASN A 34 -2.98 -4.77 17.25
N ILE A 35 -3.06 -6.01 16.77
CA ILE A 35 -2.85 -7.18 17.61
C ILE A 35 -1.36 -7.39 17.87
N LYS A 36 -0.56 -7.36 16.83
CA LYS A 36 0.88 -7.55 16.96
C LYS A 36 1.59 -6.83 15.81
N ARG A 37 2.23 -5.72 16.13
CA ARG A 37 2.98 -4.96 15.14
C ARG A 37 4.26 -5.69 14.78
N SER A 38 4.52 -5.85 13.49
CA SER A 38 5.74 -6.44 12.99
C SER A 38 6.26 -5.61 11.82
N LEU A 39 7.57 -5.76 11.55
CA LEU A 39 8.20 -5.03 10.45
C LEU A 39 7.52 -5.34 9.11
N GLY A 40 7.20 -6.62 8.89
CA GLY A 40 6.51 -7.04 7.66
C GLY A 40 5.15 -6.39 7.50
N THR A 41 4.35 -6.35 8.57
CA THR A 41 3.03 -5.75 8.53
C THR A 41 3.10 -4.25 8.28
N VAL A 42 4.01 -3.56 8.96
CA VAL A 42 4.19 -2.11 8.79
C VAL A 42 4.65 -1.80 7.36
N ARG A 43 5.58 -2.60 6.84
CA ARG A 43 6.07 -2.43 5.47
C ARG A 43 4.93 -2.58 4.46
N MET A 44 4.09 -3.58 4.65
CA MET A 44 2.96 -3.82 3.77
C MET A 44 1.93 -2.70 3.87
N LEU A 45 1.64 -2.22 5.08
CA LEU A 45 0.74 -1.09 5.28
C LEU A 45 1.25 0.15 4.56
N LEU A 46 2.55 0.44 4.67
CA LEU A 46 3.16 1.57 3.98
C LEU A 46 2.98 1.46 2.46
N ASN A 47 3.23 0.27 1.92
CA ASN A 47 3.07 0.04 0.49
C ASN A 47 1.63 0.28 0.04
N ILE A 48 0.68 -0.20 0.83
CA ILE A 48 -0.75 -0.02 0.52
C ILE A 48 -1.15 1.45 0.64
N TYR A 49 -0.73 2.13 1.69
CA TYR A 49 -1.03 3.54 1.87
C TYR A 49 -0.46 4.38 0.71
N ASP A 50 0.77 4.09 0.29
CA ASP A 50 1.37 4.78 -0.85
C ASP A 50 0.60 4.52 -2.14
N THR A 51 0.22 3.27 -2.37
CA THR A 51 -0.53 2.90 -3.58
C THR A 51 -1.92 3.55 -3.60
N LEU A 52 -2.57 3.63 -2.46
CA LEU A 52 -3.89 4.24 -2.33
C LEU A 52 -3.83 5.76 -2.16
N GLU A 53 -2.62 6.32 -2.18
CA GLU A 53 -2.39 7.76 -2.02
C GLU A 53 -2.92 8.31 -0.70
N LYS A 54 -2.85 7.50 0.35
CA LYS A 54 -3.19 7.91 1.71
C LYS A 54 -1.94 8.47 2.38
N GLU A 55 -1.58 9.69 1.99
CA GLU A 55 -0.30 10.29 2.39
C GLU A 55 -0.21 10.56 3.88
N ALA A 56 -1.30 10.99 4.51
CA ALA A 56 -1.30 11.27 5.93
C ALA A 56 -0.99 10.02 6.75
N GLU A 57 -1.63 8.90 6.40
CA GLU A 57 -1.40 7.63 7.07
C GLU A 57 0.01 7.10 6.81
N ALA A 58 0.47 7.23 5.56
CA ALA A 58 1.83 6.81 5.21
C ALA A 58 2.87 7.62 5.96
N ASP A 59 2.70 8.93 6.03
CA ASP A 59 3.63 9.83 6.72
C ASP A 59 3.69 9.53 8.21
N ALA A 60 2.55 9.20 8.81
CA ALA A 60 2.52 8.84 10.23
C ALA A 60 3.25 7.54 10.50
N LEU A 61 3.25 6.62 9.53
CA LEU A 61 3.83 5.29 9.71
C LEU A 61 5.32 5.23 9.34
N ARG A 62 5.78 6.11 8.46
CA ARG A 62 7.19 6.09 8.01
C ARG A 62 8.22 6.15 9.14
N PRO A 63 8.10 7.07 10.12
CA PRO A 63 9.07 7.07 11.22
C PRO A 63 9.03 5.82 12.06
N ILE A 64 7.86 5.23 12.23
CA ILE A 64 7.71 3.97 12.95
C ILE A 64 8.44 2.85 12.21
N PHE A 65 8.26 2.78 10.90
CA PHE A 65 8.93 1.79 10.06
C PHE A 65 10.45 1.96 10.12
N LYS A 66 10.92 3.19 10.02
CA LYS A 66 12.36 3.49 10.07
C LYS A 66 12.96 3.04 11.40
N LYS A 67 12.28 3.33 12.48
CA LYS A 67 12.72 2.93 13.82
C LYS A 67 12.77 1.42 13.96
N MET A 68 11.75 0.73 13.48
CA MET A 68 11.69 -0.73 13.56
C MET A 68 12.77 -1.38 12.69
N ARG A 69 13.03 -0.81 11.52
CA ARG A 69 14.05 -1.34 10.61
C ARG A 69 15.46 -1.22 11.20
N ASN A 70 15.69 -0.20 11.99
CA ASN A 70 17.01 0.06 12.58
C ASN A 70 17.25 -0.71 13.88
N GLN A 71 16.25 -1.42 14.34
CA GLN A 71 16.42 -2.34 15.46
C GLN A 71 16.98 -3.66 14.95
#